data_e25f1a5b2fb5d629a4aedab383d6cbe5
#
_entry.id   e25f1a5b2fb5d629a4aedab383d6cbe5
#
_cell.length_a   1.000
_cell.length_b   1.000
_cell.length_c   1.000
_cell.angle_alpha   90.00
_cell.angle_beta   90.00
_cell.angle_gamma   90.00
#
_symmetry.space_group_name_H-M   'P 1'
#
loop_
_entity.id
_entity.type
_entity.pdbx_description
1 polymer ?
#
loop_
_entity_poly.entity_id
_entity_poly.type
_entity_poly.pdbx_seq_one_letter_code
_entity_poly.pdbx_strand_id
1 'polypeptide(L)'
;MKVTFILHSGYFVELDSCCLLFDYWRGDIPQSDKPLYVFASHHHEDHFSPEVFKEARPGRRVRFILSKDIFESRVPEELREAALFVKPHETYELEGLRLATLKSTDEGVAFLVECEGKRIYHAGDLNCWVWEGAPKWQNDMMEKAYREELRLLEGKDIDVAFVPLDPRQDADFDLGMRYFCEAAGAEAAGAAHVFPMHMWEDYTVVPLFKGTPTYKEYAPRVMDVKEPGQVFEI
;
A
#
# COMPACT_ATOMS: atom_id res chain seq x y z
N MET A 1 -16.89 -3.94 3.97
CA MET A 1 -15.83 -3.09 3.37
C MET A 1 -15.70 -3.48 1.91
N LYS A 2 -15.45 -2.50 1.00
CA LYS A 2 -15.26 -2.76 -0.41
C LYS A 2 -13.86 -2.28 -0.84
N VAL A 3 -13.12 -3.11 -1.55
CA VAL A 3 -11.78 -2.79 -2.06
C VAL A 3 -11.82 -2.83 -3.58
N THR A 4 -11.38 -1.75 -4.22
CA THR A 4 -11.26 -1.67 -5.69
C THR A 4 -9.79 -1.53 -6.07
N PHE A 5 -9.29 -2.42 -6.90
CA PHE A 5 -7.98 -2.27 -7.53
C PHE A 5 -8.09 -1.24 -8.65
N ILE A 6 -7.31 -0.17 -8.59
CA ILE A 6 -7.30 0.85 -9.64
C ILE A 6 -6.26 0.48 -10.71
N LEU A 7 -5.01 0.54 -10.34
CA LEU A 7 -3.88 0.20 -11.20
C LEU A 7 -2.59 0.20 -10.37
N HIS A 8 -1.62 -0.66 -10.69
CA HIS A 8 -0.28 -0.71 -10.11
C HIS A 8 -0.32 -0.88 -8.59
N SER A 9 -0.03 0.19 -7.82
CA SER A 9 -0.15 0.23 -6.36
C SER A 9 -1.42 0.98 -5.89
N GLY A 10 -2.24 1.45 -6.83
CA GLY A 10 -3.45 2.23 -6.57
C GLY A 10 -4.62 1.38 -6.12
N TYR A 11 -5.08 1.59 -4.89
CA TYR A 11 -6.27 0.95 -4.33
C TYR A 11 -7.24 1.95 -3.72
N PHE A 12 -8.53 1.70 -3.92
CA PHE A 12 -9.61 2.45 -3.28
C PHE A 12 -10.34 1.54 -2.30
N VAL A 13 -10.40 1.95 -1.04
CA VAL A 13 -11.10 1.23 0.03
C VAL A 13 -12.29 2.05 0.48
N GLU A 14 -13.49 1.50 0.31
CA GLU A 14 -14.73 2.11 0.80
C GLU A 14 -15.15 1.45 2.11
N LEU A 15 -15.17 2.25 3.18
CA LEU A 15 -15.67 1.92 4.50
C LEU A 15 -17.10 2.44 4.68
N ASP A 16 -17.68 2.29 5.87
CA ASP A 16 -19.06 2.69 6.10
C ASP A 16 -19.24 4.22 6.02
N SER A 17 -18.33 5.00 6.62
CA SER A 17 -18.44 6.47 6.70
C SER A 17 -17.40 7.23 5.89
N CYS A 18 -16.36 6.58 5.35
CA CYS A 18 -15.30 7.23 4.58
C CYS A 18 -14.72 6.34 3.49
N CYS A 19 -13.86 6.93 2.67
CA CYS A 19 -13.08 6.24 1.65
C CYS A 19 -11.59 6.53 1.85
N LEU A 20 -10.75 5.55 1.51
CA LEU A 20 -9.30 5.67 1.50
C LEU A 20 -8.82 5.40 0.07
N LEU A 21 -7.99 6.28 -0.47
CA LEU A 21 -7.36 6.14 -1.78
C LEU A 21 -5.85 6.09 -1.57
N PHE A 22 -5.22 4.99 -1.95
CA PHE A 22 -3.78 4.79 -1.82
C PHE A 22 -3.09 4.87 -3.17
N ASP A 23 -1.93 5.51 -3.21
CA ASP A 23 -0.93 5.52 -4.28
C ASP A 23 -1.54 5.60 -5.69
N TYR A 24 -2.33 6.64 -5.91
CA TYR A 24 -2.98 6.82 -7.20
C TYR A 24 -2.00 7.33 -8.26
N TRP A 25 -1.82 6.53 -9.29
CA TRP A 25 -1.10 6.89 -10.50
C TRP A 25 -2.06 7.40 -11.58
N ARG A 26 -2.94 6.51 -12.07
CA ARG A 26 -3.93 6.76 -13.13
C ARG A 26 -5.06 5.73 -13.05
N GLY A 27 -6.09 5.91 -13.84
CA GLY A 27 -7.26 5.02 -13.90
C GLY A 27 -8.50 5.66 -13.27
N ASP A 28 -9.60 4.94 -13.26
CA ASP A 28 -10.87 5.43 -12.76
C ASP A 28 -10.95 5.30 -11.23
N ILE A 29 -11.15 6.43 -10.55
CA ILE A 29 -11.42 6.45 -9.10
C ILE A 29 -12.93 6.21 -8.90
N PRO A 30 -13.33 5.20 -8.09
CA PRO A 30 -14.73 4.95 -7.78
C PRO A 30 -15.42 6.18 -7.22
N GLN A 31 -16.61 6.47 -7.70
CA GLN A 31 -17.38 7.64 -7.26
C GLN A 31 -17.99 7.38 -5.88
N SER A 32 -17.83 8.35 -4.99
CA SER A 32 -18.43 8.35 -3.66
C SER A 32 -18.54 9.79 -3.15
N ASP A 33 -19.58 10.08 -2.38
CA ASP A 33 -19.75 11.39 -1.70
C ASP A 33 -19.23 11.36 -0.25
N LYS A 34 -18.76 10.20 0.21
CA LYS A 34 -18.14 10.06 1.54
C LYS A 34 -16.86 10.88 1.63
N PRO A 35 -16.47 11.32 2.84
CA PRO A 35 -15.14 11.86 3.10
C PRO A 35 -14.04 10.97 2.51
N LEU A 36 -13.02 11.57 1.94
CA LEU A 36 -11.91 10.87 1.29
C LEU A 36 -10.59 11.20 1.97
N TYR A 37 -9.83 10.17 2.29
CA TYR A 37 -8.43 10.27 2.67
C TYR A 37 -7.57 9.75 1.52
N VAL A 38 -6.71 10.61 0.99
CA VAL A 38 -5.77 10.28 -0.11
C VAL A 38 -4.38 10.10 0.47
N PHE A 39 -3.81 8.93 0.25
CA PHE A 39 -2.46 8.57 0.72
C PHE A 39 -1.52 8.48 -0.47
N ALA A 40 -0.34 9.07 -0.36
CA ALA A 40 0.75 8.87 -1.30
C ALA A 40 2.03 8.52 -0.54
N SER A 41 2.55 7.31 -0.78
CA SER A 41 3.68 6.74 -0.06
C SER A 41 5.00 7.43 -0.35
N HIS A 42 5.18 7.96 -1.56
CA HIS A 42 6.37 8.71 -1.99
C HIS A 42 6.11 9.48 -3.29
N HIS A 43 7.14 10.18 -3.78
CA HIS A 43 7.01 11.17 -4.84
C HIS A 43 7.04 10.61 -6.27
N HIS A 44 7.33 9.33 -6.51
CA HIS A 44 7.38 8.72 -7.84
C HIS A 44 6.04 8.80 -8.55
N GLU A 45 6.06 8.91 -9.88
CA GLU A 45 4.86 9.14 -10.68
C GLU A 45 3.84 8.00 -10.63
N ASP A 46 4.31 6.78 -10.43
CA ASP A 46 3.49 5.56 -10.32
C ASP A 46 2.82 5.39 -8.94
N HIS A 47 3.14 6.27 -7.97
CA HIS A 47 2.54 6.32 -6.63
C HIS A 47 1.89 7.66 -6.30
N PHE A 48 2.24 8.73 -7.01
CA PHE A 48 1.67 10.05 -6.78
C PHE A 48 1.38 10.82 -8.07
N SER A 49 0.11 10.92 -8.43
CA SER A 49 -0.39 11.78 -9.50
C SER A 49 -1.06 13.03 -8.92
N PRO A 50 -0.72 14.26 -9.40
CA PRO A 50 -1.45 15.48 -9.02
C PRO A 50 -2.94 15.46 -9.36
N GLU A 51 -3.40 14.54 -10.19
CA GLU A 51 -4.83 14.37 -10.51
C GLU A 51 -5.69 14.10 -9.26
N VAL A 52 -5.09 13.53 -8.17
CA VAL A 52 -5.80 13.31 -6.90
C VAL A 52 -6.37 14.60 -6.30
N PHE A 53 -5.78 15.76 -6.60
CA PHE A 53 -6.28 17.04 -6.10
C PHE A 53 -7.65 17.44 -6.67
N LYS A 54 -8.04 16.87 -7.82
CA LYS A 54 -9.38 17.04 -8.40
C LYS A 54 -10.49 16.40 -7.57
N GLU A 55 -10.12 15.51 -6.64
CA GLU A 55 -11.08 14.91 -5.71
C GLU A 55 -11.56 15.88 -4.62
N ALA A 56 -10.87 17.00 -4.41
CA ALA A 56 -11.32 18.11 -3.56
C ALA A 56 -12.44 18.92 -4.25
N ARG A 57 -13.60 18.29 -4.40
CA ARG A 57 -14.80 18.86 -5.02
C ARG A 57 -15.65 19.62 -3.98
N PRO A 58 -16.42 20.65 -4.39
CA PRO A 58 -17.38 21.30 -3.49
C PRO A 58 -18.30 20.28 -2.80
N GLY A 59 -18.39 20.37 -1.47
CA GLY A 59 -19.24 19.51 -0.65
C GLY A 59 -18.60 18.17 -0.22
N ARG A 60 -17.44 17.81 -0.79
CA ARG A 60 -16.69 16.61 -0.35
C ARG A 60 -15.54 17.00 0.58
N ARG A 61 -15.49 16.42 1.76
CA ARG A 61 -14.33 16.57 2.65
C ARG A 61 -13.22 15.65 2.17
N VAL A 62 -12.04 16.22 1.86
CA VAL A 62 -10.84 15.48 1.45
C VAL A 62 -9.67 15.84 2.35
N ARG A 63 -8.87 14.85 2.73
CA ARG A 63 -7.57 15.01 3.39
C ARG A 63 -6.50 14.30 2.56
N PHE A 64 -5.37 14.96 2.38
CA PHE A 64 -4.22 14.41 1.69
C PHE A 64 -3.14 14.05 2.71
N ILE A 65 -2.74 12.80 2.76
CA ILE A 65 -1.70 12.27 3.63
C ILE A 65 -0.53 11.90 2.72
N LEU A 66 0.46 12.75 2.68
CA LEU A 66 1.55 12.68 1.72
C LEU A 66 2.87 12.42 2.43
N SER A 67 3.68 11.51 1.90
CA SER A 67 5.04 11.37 2.39
C SER A 67 5.83 12.67 2.26
N LYS A 68 6.75 12.93 3.19
CA LYS A 68 7.48 14.20 3.26
C LYS A 68 8.45 14.41 2.08
N ASP A 69 8.78 13.39 1.33
CA ASP A 69 9.55 13.48 0.08
C ASP A 69 8.74 14.09 -1.08
N ILE A 70 7.41 14.13 -0.95
CA ILE A 70 6.54 14.90 -1.84
C ILE A 70 6.62 16.37 -1.42
N PHE A 71 7.24 17.22 -2.28
CA PHE A 71 7.40 18.62 -1.97
C PHE A 71 6.07 19.36 -1.83
N GLU A 72 5.96 20.19 -0.81
CA GLU A 72 4.76 21.02 -0.56
C GLU A 72 4.36 21.88 -1.78
N SER A 73 5.34 22.28 -2.61
CA SER A 73 5.09 23.03 -3.84
C SER A 73 4.32 22.25 -4.90
N ARG A 74 4.21 20.91 -4.78
CA ARG A 74 3.36 20.08 -5.65
C ARG A 74 1.89 20.11 -5.25
N VAL A 75 1.56 20.61 -4.05
CA VAL A 75 0.19 20.74 -3.55
C VAL A 75 -0.35 22.12 -3.92
N PRO A 76 -1.53 22.23 -4.59
CA PRO A 76 -2.20 23.51 -4.84
C PRO A 76 -2.34 24.32 -3.55
N GLU A 77 -2.09 25.63 -3.62
CA GLU A 77 -2.03 26.51 -2.45
C GLU A 77 -3.30 26.42 -1.59
N GLU A 78 -4.45 26.38 -2.24
CA GLU A 78 -5.77 26.30 -1.62
C GLU A 78 -6.04 24.95 -0.91
N LEU A 79 -5.22 23.91 -1.18
CA LEU A 79 -5.37 22.59 -0.58
C LEU A 79 -4.30 22.27 0.47
N ARG A 80 -3.33 23.15 0.71
CA ARG A 80 -2.23 22.93 1.66
C ARG A 80 -2.72 22.69 3.08
N GLU A 81 -3.77 23.36 3.53
CA GLU A 81 -4.39 23.12 4.86
C GLU A 81 -5.06 21.76 4.98
N ALA A 82 -5.42 21.14 3.86
CA ALA A 82 -5.97 19.79 3.81
C ALA A 82 -4.87 18.71 3.71
N ALA A 83 -3.59 19.10 3.52
CA ALA A 83 -2.46 18.21 3.38
C ALA A 83 -1.72 18.01 4.73
N LEU A 84 -1.41 16.76 5.05
CA LEU A 84 -0.54 16.34 6.13
C LEU A 84 0.68 15.66 5.52
N PHE A 85 1.88 16.19 5.82
CA PHE A 85 3.14 15.57 5.40
C PHE A 85 3.68 14.66 6.50
N VAL A 86 3.82 13.37 6.18
CA VAL A 86 4.20 12.33 7.13
C VAL A 86 5.64 11.86 6.94
N LYS A 87 6.26 11.38 8.00
CA LYS A 87 7.62 10.84 8.03
C LYS A 87 7.61 9.38 8.49
N PRO A 88 8.67 8.62 8.20
CA PRO A 88 8.82 7.27 8.72
C PRO A 88 8.80 7.22 10.26
N HIS A 89 8.26 6.13 10.80
CA HIS A 89 8.24 5.80 12.24
C HIS A 89 7.52 6.84 13.12
N GLU A 90 6.52 7.52 12.56
CA GLU A 90 5.68 8.46 13.29
C GLU A 90 4.23 7.96 13.37
N THR A 91 3.49 8.49 14.33
CA THR A 91 2.05 8.21 14.49
C THR A 91 1.29 9.52 14.45
N TYR A 92 0.16 9.53 13.75
CA TYR A 92 -0.69 10.69 13.56
C TYR A 92 -2.14 10.35 13.89
N GLU A 93 -2.81 11.29 14.55
CA GLU A 93 -4.25 11.23 14.79
C GLU A 93 -4.94 12.25 13.88
N LEU A 94 -5.84 11.77 13.04
CA LEU A 94 -6.72 12.58 12.23
C LEU A 94 -8.16 12.32 12.64
N GLU A 95 -9.08 13.20 12.28
CA GLU A 95 -10.49 13.03 12.60
C GLU A 95 -11.05 11.71 12.03
N GLY A 96 -11.30 10.74 12.91
CA GLY A 96 -11.81 9.41 12.56
C GLY A 96 -10.78 8.39 12.07
N LEU A 97 -9.49 8.74 12.07
CA LEU A 97 -8.42 7.90 11.57
C LEU A 97 -7.16 8.03 12.42
N ARG A 98 -6.52 6.89 12.71
CA ARG A 98 -5.17 6.82 13.26
C ARG A 98 -4.24 6.23 12.23
N LEU A 99 -3.06 6.81 12.09
CA LEU A 99 -2.04 6.41 11.14
C LEU A 99 -0.72 6.17 11.85
N ALA A 100 -0.09 5.03 11.59
CA ALA A 100 1.33 4.80 11.85
C ALA A 100 2.06 4.60 10.52
N THR A 101 3.31 5.06 10.45
CA THR A 101 4.14 4.94 9.25
C THR A 101 5.35 4.07 9.51
N LEU A 102 5.74 3.28 8.52
CA LEU A 102 6.98 2.53 8.48
C LEU A 102 7.93 3.19 7.46
N LYS A 103 9.21 2.87 7.55
CA LYS A 103 10.20 3.37 6.57
C LYS A 103 10.20 2.46 5.35
N SER A 104 10.04 3.03 4.16
CA SER A 104 10.25 2.28 2.92
C SER A 104 11.70 1.84 2.77
N THR A 105 11.92 0.74 2.09
CA THR A 105 13.24 0.24 1.67
C THR A 105 13.69 0.84 0.33
N ASP A 106 12.82 1.60 -0.30
CA ASP A 106 13.13 2.50 -1.41
C ASP A 106 12.89 3.94 -0.94
N GLU A 107 11.85 4.62 -1.40
CA GLU A 107 11.54 6.01 -1.04
C GLU A 107 10.28 6.08 -0.15
N GLY A 108 10.21 7.11 0.69
CA GLY A 108 9.02 7.47 1.45
C GLY A 108 8.65 6.54 2.59
N VAL A 109 7.36 6.16 2.67
CA VAL A 109 6.77 5.45 3.81
C VAL A 109 5.81 4.34 3.38
N ALA A 110 5.62 3.34 4.25
CA ALA A 110 4.43 2.49 4.26
C ALA A 110 3.43 3.01 5.29
N PHE A 111 2.15 2.68 5.10
CA PHE A 111 1.04 3.14 5.94
C PHE A 111 0.40 1.97 6.70
N LEU A 112 0.16 2.14 7.99
CA LEU A 112 -0.76 1.33 8.78
C LEU A 112 -1.87 2.24 9.28
N VAL A 113 -3.05 2.10 8.71
CA VAL A 113 -4.22 2.95 8.96
C VAL A 113 -5.21 2.21 9.83
N GLU A 114 -5.65 2.82 10.93
CA GLU A 114 -6.77 2.35 11.74
C GLU A 114 -7.96 3.28 11.51
N CYS A 115 -9.05 2.74 10.99
CA CYS A 115 -10.27 3.48 10.69
C CYS A 115 -11.49 2.57 10.87
N GLU A 116 -12.54 3.03 11.56
CA GLU A 116 -13.78 2.27 11.81
C GLU A 116 -13.54 0.86 12.41
N GLY A 117 -12.51 0.72 13.26
CA GLY A 117 -12.13 -0.57 13.86
C GLY A 117 -11.43 -1.52 12.88
N LYS A 118 -11.10 -1.06 11.67
CA LYS A 118 -10.33 -1.80 10.66
C LYS A 118 -8.89 -1.33 10.62
N ARG A 119 -7.97 -2.26 10.40
CA ARG A 119 -6.55 -1.99 10.18
C ARG A 119 -6.20 -2.32 8.73
N ILE A 120 -5.69 -1.32 8.02
CA ILE A 120 -5.38 -1.38 6.61
C ILE A 120 -3.90 -1.03 6.45
N TYR A 121 -3.13 -1.95 5.89
CA TYR A 121 -1.72 -1.76 5.61
C TYR A 121 -1.50 -1.54 4.10
N HIS A 122 -0.73 -0.51 3.76
CA HIS A 122 -0.28 -0.28 2.38
C HIS A 122 1.24 -0.12 2.39
N ALA A 123 1.93 -1.04 1.74
CA ALA A 123 3.38 -1.09 1.78
C ALA A 123 4.07 0.07 1.05
N GLY A 124 3.40 0.75 0.09
CA GLY A 124 4.13 1.60 -0.85
C GLY A 124 5.24 0.77 -1.48
N ASP A 125 6.46 1.31 -1.51
CA ASP A 125 7.65 0.59 -1.96
C ASP A 125 8.49 -0.02 -0.83
N LEU A 126 7.86 -0.26 0.33
CA LEU A 126 8.44 -1.13 1.35
C LEU A 126 8.37 -2.58 0.87
N ASN A 127 9.45 -3.07 0.29
CA ASN A 127 9.59 -4.40 -0.29
C ASN A 127 11.02 -4.92 -0.14
N CYS A 128 11.23 -6.22 -0.37
CA CYS A 128 12.56 -6.82 -0.42
C CYS A 128 13.15 -6.69 -1.83
N TRP A 129 13.73 -5.52 -2.14
CA TRP A 129 14.29 -5.19 -3.45
C TRP A 129 15.65 -5.86 -3.67
N VAL A 130 15.65 -7.18 -3.81
CA VAL A 130 16.85 -7.93 -4.22
C VAL A 130 16.87 -8.06 -5.75
N TRP A 131 18.07 -8.01 -6.33
CA TRP A 131 18.24 -8.01 -7.78
C TRP A 131 19.28 -9.02 -8.19
N GLU A 132 18.99 -9.79 -9.26
CA GLU A 132 19.99 -10.64 -9.89
C GLU A 132 21.18 -9.80 -10.38
N GLY A 133 22.39 -10.28 -10.11
CA GLY A 133 23.63 -9.57 -10.46
C GLY A 133 24.06 -8.47 -9.49
N ALA A 134 23.22 -8.07 -8.52
CA ALA A 134 23.67 -7.18 -7.46
C ALA A 134 24.67 -7.89 -6.52
N PRO A 135 25.62 -7.16 -5.90
CA PRO A 135 26.52 -7.73 -4.92
C PRO A 135 25.73 -8.39 -3.76
N LYS A 136 26.14 -9.61 -3.36
CA LYS A 136 25.44 -10.34 -2.29
C LYS A 136 25.22 -9.49 -1.02
N TRP A 137 26.24 -8.72 -0.60
CA TRP A 137 26.12 -7.89 0.61
C TRP A 137 25.00 -6.84 0.50
N GLN A 138 24.75 -6.34 -0.71
CA GLN A 138 23.68 -5.36 -0.95
C GLN A 138 22.30 -6.01 -0.80
N ASN A 139 22.13 -7.19 -1.39
CA ASN A 139 20.89 -7.97 -1.24
C ASN A 139 20.69 -8.39 0.23
N ASP A 140 21.74 -8.84 0.94
CA ASP A 140 21.68 -9.18 2.36
C ASP A 140 21.27 -7.97 3.24
N MET A 141 21.76 -6.77 2.93
CA MET A 141 21.37 -5.55 3.62
C MET A 141 19.91 -5.16 3.35
N MET A 142 19.47 -5.31 2.11
CA MET A 142 18.09 -5.05 1.71
C MET A 142 17.12 -6.00 2.43
N GLU A 143 17.40 -7.29 2.42
CA GLU A 143 16.60 -8.29 3.12
C GLU A 143 16.52 -8.00 4.63
N LYS A 144 17.64 -7.65 5.23
CA LYS A 144 17.69 -7.28 6.65
C LYS A 144 16.83 -6.04 6.94
N ALA A 145 16.97 -4.97 6.15
CA ALA A 145 16.21 -3.74 6.33
C ALA A 145 14.70 -3.99 6.19
N TYR A 146 14.29 -4.76 5.20
CA TYR A 146 12.90 -5.11 4.99
C TYR A 146 12.32 -5.91 6.17
N ARG A 147 13.03 -6.94 6.64
CA ARG A 147 12.60 -7.75 7.79
C ARG A 147 12.55 -6.93 9.10
N GLU A 148 13.43 -5.95 9.27
CA GLU A 148 13.39 -5.04 10.44
C GLU A 148 12.11 -4.21 10.46
N GLU A 149 11.67 -3.69 9.32
CA GLU A 149 10.41 -2.95 9.22
C GLU A 149 9.19 -3.86 9.43
N LEU A 150 9.19 -5.07 8.88
CA LEU A 150 8.09 -6.02 9.07
C LEU A 150 7.85 -6.38 10.55
N ARG A 151 8.88 -6.36 11.40
CA ARG A 151 8.71 -6.58 12.85
C ARG A 151 7.80 -5.56 13.51
N LEU A 152 7.69 -4.35 12.96
CA LEU A 152 6.78 -3.32 13.47
C LEU A 152 5.31 -3.66 13.24
N LEU A 153 5.04 -4.63 12.37
CA LEU A 153 3.71 -5.16 12.09
C LEU A 153 3.37 -6.39 12.95
N GLU A 154 4.34 -6.96 13.69
CA GLU A 154 4.09 -8.10 14.57
C GLU A 154 3.02 -7.77 15.61
N GLY A 155 2.04 -8.67 15.78
CA GLY A 155 0.91 -8.48 16.71
C GLY A 155 -0.12 -7.42 16.26
N LYS A 156 -0.02 -6.92 15.04
CA LYS A 156 -1.03 -6.03 14.45
C LYS A 156 -2.04 -6.87 13.67
N ASP A 157 -3.23 -7.09 14.21
CA ASP A 157 -4.31 -7.75 13.46
C ASP A 157 -4.71 -6.87 12.27
N ILE A 158 -4.20 -7.19 11.08
CA ILE A 158 -4.42 -6.42 9.84
C ILE A 158 -5.62 -7.02 9.11
N ASP A 159 -6.65 -6.22 8.84
CA ASP A 159 -7.81 -6.68 8.06
C ASP A 159 -7.48 -6.77 6.57
N VAL A 160 -6.76 -5.77 6.04
CA VAL A 160 -6.38 -5.68 4.62
C VAL A 160 -4.94 -5.23 4.48
N ALA A 161 -4.18 -5.91 3.64
CA ALA A 161 -2.81 -5.52 3.30
C ALA A 161 -2.63 -5.44 1.79
N PHE A 162 -1.95 -4.38 1.33
CA PHE A 162 -1.50 -4.19 -0.05
C PHE A 162 0.02 -4.34 -0.06
N VAL A 163 0.52 -5.36 -0.80
CA VAL A 163 1.93 -5.79 -0.73
C VAL A 163 2.49 -5.97 -2.13
N PRO A 164 3.70 -5.47 -2.43
CA PRO A 164 4.32 -5.60 -3.74
C PRO A 164 4.51 -7.06 -4.18
N LEU A 165 4.25 -7.29 -5.47
CA LEU A 165 4.52 -8.51 -6.21
C LEU A 165 5.08 -8.10 -7.57
N ASP A 166 6.39 -7.80 -7.63
CA ASP A 166 6.99 -7.12 -8.76
C ASP A 166 7.65 -8.09 -9.75
N PRO A 167 7.12 -8.23 -10.98
CA PRO A 167 7.68 -9.13 -11.98
C PRO A 167 9.11 -8.81 -12.41
N ARG A 168 9.59 -7.57 -12.18
CA ARG A 168 10.97 -7.16 -12.54
C ARG A 168 12.04 -7.83 -11.68
N GLN A 169 11.66 -8.40 -10.53
CA GLN A 169 12.59 -9.11 -9.64
C GLN A 169 12.86 -10.56 -10.10
N ASP A 170 12.39 -10.96 -11.28
CA ASP A 170 12.63 -12.27 -11.89
C ASP A 170 12.36 -13.45 -10.93
N ALA A 171 13.39 -14.20 -10.53
CA ALA A 171 13.25 -15.35 -9.66
C ALA A 171 12.83 -14.98 -8.22
N ASP A 172 13.06 -13.73 -7.81
CA ASP A 172 12.78 -13.22 -6.46
C ASP A 172 11.49 -12.36 -6.40
N PHE A 173 10.66 -12.40 -7.45
CA PHE A 173 9.46 -11.58 -7.60
C PHE A 173 8.46 -11.69 -6.43
N ASP A 174 8.43 -12.83 -5.73
CA ASP A 174 7.54 -13.09 -4.60
C ASP A 174 8.22 -12.95 -3.22
N LEU A 175 9.51 -12.59 -3.19
CA LEU A 175 10.31 -12.62 -1.96
C LEU A 175 9.74 -11.69 -0.87
N GLY A 176 9.39 -10.46 -1.23
CA GLY A 176 8.78 -9.52 -0.30
C GLY A 176 7.42 -9.99 0.21
N MET A 177 6.57 -10.46 -0.69
CA MET A 177 5.28 -11.05 -0.36
C MET A 177 5.43 -12.25 0.58
N ARG A 178 6.40 -13.13 0.32
CA ARG A 178 6.70 -14.29 1.17
C ARG A 178 7.07 -13.87 2.59
N TYR A 179 8.01 -12.95 2.75
CA TYR A 179 8.41 -12.47 4.07
C TYR A 179 7.28 -11.76 4.81
N PHE A 180 6.45 -10.98 4.09
CA PHE A 180 5.27 -10.40 4.68
C PHE A 180 4.28 -11.48 5.17
N CYS A 181 3.98 -12.47 4.35
CA CYS A 181 3.08 -13.57 4.71
C CYS A 181 3.63 -14.42 5.86
N GLU A 182 4.94 -14.68 5.92
CA GLU A 182 5.60 -15.35 7.03
C GLU A 182 5.45 -14.55 8.33
N ALA A 183 5.73 -13.25 8.32
CA ALA A 183 5.60 -12.37 9.46
C ALA A 183 4.13 -12.20 9.90
N ALA A 184 3.21 -12.05 8.95
CA ALA A 184 1.78 -11.92 9.18
C ALA A 184 1.09 -13.27 9.44
N GLY A 185 1.72 -14.39 9.13
CA GLY A 185 1.17 -15.75 9.24
C GLY A 185 1.42 -16.43 10.57
N ALA A 186 2.48 -16.07 11.28
CA ALA A 186 2.76 -16.60 12.63
C ALA A 186 1.74 -16.00 13.62
N GLU A 187 0.76 -16.73 14.03
CA GLU A 187 -0.29 -16.55 15.06
C GLU A 187 -0.54 -15.13 15.64
N ALA A 188 0.29 -14.12 15.34
CA ALA A 188 0.34 -12.84 16.03
C ALA A 188 0.11 -11.59 15.15
N ALA A 189 0.13 -11.69 13.81
CA ALA A 189 -0.10 -10.53 12.93
C ALA A 189 -0.80 -10.94 11.62
N GLY A 190 -1.88 -11.72 11.70
CA GLY A 190 -2.57 -12.22 10.53
C GLY A 190 -3.21 -11.11 9.70
N ALA A 191 -2.73 -10.87 8.48
CA ALA A 191 -3.53 -10.14 7.51
C ALA A 191 -4.67 -11.04 7.02
N ALA A 192 -5.93 -10.59 7.22
CA ALA A 192 -7.09 -11.38 6.80
C ALA A 192 -7.19 -11.47 5.28
N HIS A 193 -6.84 -10.37 4.57
CA HIS A 193 -6.84 -10.29 3.10
C HIS A 193 -5.58 -9.58 2.61
N VAL A 194 -4.83 -10.21 1.70
CA VAL A 194 -3.61 -9.66 1.12
C VAL A 194 -3.81 -9.42 -0.37
N PHE A 195 -3.62 -8.20 -0.82
CA PHE A 195 -3.78 -7.79 -2.20
C PHE A 195 -2.40 -7.56 -2.83
N PRO A 196 -2.06 -8.29 -3.91
CA PRO A 196 -0.86 -8.01 -4.69
C PRO A 196 -0.93 -6.64 -5.36
N MET A 197 0.16 -5.90 -5.34
CA MET A 197 0.31 -4.62 -6.03
C MET A 197 1.68 -4.50 -6.69
N HIS A 198 1.98 -3.38 -7.34
CA HIS A 198 3.26 -3.09 -8.01
C HIS A 198 3.57 -4.03 -9.18
N MET A 199 2.54 -4.45 -9.93
CA MET A 199 2.64 -5.49 -10.95
C MET A 199 3.00 -4.97 -12.36
N TRP A 200 3.20 -3.66 -12.55
CA TRP A 200 3.55 -3.03 -13.83
C TRP A 200 2.64 -3.42 -15.01
N GLU A 201 1.33 -3.57 -14.74
CA GLU A 201 0.33 -4.05 -15.72
C GLU A 201 0.62 -5.46 -16.26
N ASP A 202 1.61 -6.16 -15.71
CA ASP A 202 1.85 -7.57 -15.98
C ASP A 202 1.13 -8.46 -14.95
N TYR A 203 -0.16 -8.66 -15.16
CA TYR A 203 -0.99 -9.49 -14.26
C TYR A 203 -0.70 -10.98 -14.39
N THR A 204 0.18 -11.40 -15.31
CA THR A 204 0.62 -12.80 -15.41
C THR A 204 1.46 -13.21 -14.20
N VAL A 205 2.01 -12.25 -13.47
CA VAL A 205 2.72 -12.49 -12.21
C VAL A 205 1.81 -13.14 -11.15
N VAL A 206 0.50 -12.85 -11.13
CA VAL A 206 -0.43 -13.44 -10.16
C VAL A 206 -0.63 -14.94 -10.37
N PRO A 207 -0.96 -15.44 -11.57
CA PRO A 207 -0.94 -16.89 -11.84
C PRO A 207 0.41 -17.55 -11.56
N LEU A 208 1.52 -16.88 -11.85
CA LEU A 208 2.87 -17.38 -11.54
C LEU A 208 3.05 -17.53 -10.03
N PHE A 209 2.68 -16.52 -9.25
CA PHE A 209 2.70 -16.54 -7.79
C PHE A 209 1.86 -17.70 -7.22
N LYS A 210 0.70 -18.00 -7.81
CA LYS A 210 -0.15 -19.13 -7.38
C LYS A 210 0.54 -20.49 -7.47
N GLY A 211 1.58 -20.60 -8.29
CA GLY A 211 2.43 -21.78 -8.41
C GLY A 211 3.44 -21.94 -7.27
N THR A 212 3.74 -20.87 -6.53
CA THR A 212 4.77 -20.86 -5.49
C THR A 212 4.34 -21.59 -4.20
N PRO A 213 5.30 -22.02 -3.36
CA PRO A 213 5.00 -22.52 -2.02
C PRO A 213 4.28 -21.48 -1.16
N THR A 214 4.67 -20.21 -1.23
CA THR A 214 4.06 -19.08 -0.50
C THR A 214 2.56 -19.02 -0.74
N TYR A 215 2.13 -19.02 -2.01
CA TYR A 215 0.72 -18.98 -2.34
C TYR A 215 -0.04 -20.19 -1.81
N LYS A 216 0.54 -21.39 -1.93
CA LYS A 216 -0.11 -22.63 -1.46
C LYS A 216 -0.36 -22.62 0.04
N GLU A 217 0.55 -22.02 0.81
CA GLU A 217 0.45 -21.93 2.26
C GLU A 217 -0.56 -20.86 2.69
N TYR A 218 -0.58 -19.70 2.00
CA TYR A 218 -1.38 -18.53 2.37
C TYR A 218 -2.54 -18.25 1.39
N ALA A 219 -2.87 -19.20 0.51
CA ALA A 219 -3.88 -19.03 -0.53
C ALA A 219 -5.22 -18.42 -0.09
N PRO A 220 -5.79 -18.76 1.10
CA PRO A 220 -7.05 -18.16 1.55
C PRO A 220 -6.95 -16.66 1.84
N ARG A 221 -5.73 -16.12 2.00
CA ARG A 221 -5.47 -14.74 2.40
C ARG A 221 -5.08 -13.85 1.21
N VAL A 222 -4.56 -14.45 0.13
CA VAL A 222 -4.07 -13.70 -1.03
C VAL A 222 -5.16 -13.60 -2.10
N MET A 223 -5.54 -12.36 -2.39
CA MET A 223 -6.63 -12.04 -3.31
C MET A 223 -6.19 -12.20 -4.77
N ASP A 224 -7.12 -12.65 -5.61
CA ASP A 224 -6.89 -12.92 -7.03
C ASP A 224 -7.12 -11.65 -7.88
N VAL A 225 -6.14 -10.75 -7.84
CA VAL A 225 -6.17 -9.51 -8.63
C VAL A 225 -5.82 -9.81 -10.07
N LYS A 226 -6.68 -9.42 -11.02
CA LYS A 226 -6.59 -9.79 -12.44
C LYS A 226 -6.56 -8.60 -13.40
N GLU A 227 -7.27 -7.54 -13.05
CA GLU A 227 -7.45 -6.41 -13.96
C GLU A 227 -7.82 -5.14 -13.18
N PRO A 228 -7.55 -3.96 -13.73
CA PRO A 228 -8.01 -2.68 -13.19
C PRO A 228 -9.54 -2.63 -13.09
N GLY A 229 -10.02 -1.95 -12.06
CA GLY A 229 -11.46 -1.82 -11.78
C GLY A 229 -12.07 -3.02 -11.07
N GLN A 230 -11.30 -4.08 -10.82
CA GLN A 230 -11.81 -5.24 -10.07
C GLN A 230 -12.18 -4.86 -8.65
N VAL A 231 -13.38 -5.29 -8.22
CA VAL A 231 -13.98 -4.98 -6.91
C VAL A 231 -14.07 -6.24 -6.07
N PHE A 232 -13.71 -6.12 -4.80
CA PHE A 232 -13.79 -7.17 -3.79
C PHE A 232 -14.66 -6.69 -2.62
N GLU A 233 -15.63 -7.49 -2.24
CA GLU A 233 -16.43 -7.29 -1.01
C GLU A 233 -15.89 -8.21 0.08
N ILE A 234 -15.44 -7.62 1.20
CA ILE A 234 -14.78 -8.31 2.31
C ILE A 234 -15.29 -7.82 3.68
#